data_09426c5a1031f3aefa7aa4301f60d0f1
#
_entry.id   09426c5a1031f3aefa7aa4301f60d0f1
#
_cell.length_a   1.000
_cell.length_b   1.000
_cell.length_c   1.000
_cell.angle_alpha   90.00
_cell.angle_beta   90.00
_cell.angle_gamma   90.00
#
_symmetry.space_group_name_H-M   'P 1'
#
loop_
_entity.id
_entity.type
_entity.pdbx_description
1 polymer ?
#
loop_
_entity_poly.entity_id
_entity_poly.type
_entity_poly.pdbx_seq_one_letter_code
_entity_poly.pdbx_strand_id
1 'polypeptide(L)'
;MSKKADLEHIRERLAALAGTRTRVILVCNRKSTGYKRVEKEVVTPLREFVLQQKGITFLRFDVESPTLEENAKRLANLIGDGDVVLVAGGDGTAGIGVNGIMCSGKAAKFYVIPYGNFNDIIQELRGNSGKQVYPIEALIDGKHFRYALAYFTVGMMAESTKIFDDEKIRRKLRKSKFNLIFSLKTLLMWFFVNRKKDYITIDGQKYSDILVVNGKNVARLMKGGDYYLGENFLYTEQRLNNLFAMVFFMLQAMFSGIPGKKLKNKTIHFEEKQRIFIQSEGEYKDLVVQEISFLKSKKSIEIL
;
A
#
# COMPACT_ATOMS: atom_id res chain seq x y z
N MET A 1 18.86 1.89 2.16
CA MET A 1 19.26 1.33 3.49
C MET A 1 19.13 -0.18 3.46
N SER A 2 19.99 -0.92 4.17
CA SER A 2 19.83 -2.35 4.37
C SER A 2 18.76 -2.63 5.44
N LYS A 3 18.19 -3.85 5.46
CA LYS A 3 17.23 -4.27 6.51
C LYS A 3 17.80 -4.15 7.93
N LYS A 4 19.12 -4.34 8.07
CA LYS A 4 19.82 -4.18 9.33
C LYS A 4 19.80 -2.71 9.78
N ALA A 5 20.01 -1.78 8.85
CA ALA A 5 19.94 -0.35 9.15
C ALA A 5 18.51 0.11 9.50
N ASP A 6 17.47 -0.48 8.89
CA ASP A 6 16.08 -0.20 9.28
C ASP A 6 15.81 -0.66 10.72
N LEU A 7 16.30 -1.83 11.12
CA LEU A 7 16.13 -2.34 12.49
C LEU A 7 16.90 -1.52 13.53
N GLU A 8 18.12 -1.10 13.21
CA GLU A 8 18.93 -0.21 14.05
C GLU A 8 18.19 1.13 14.26
N HIS A 9 17.74 1.74 13.18
CA HIS A 9 16.95 2.98 13.24
C HIS A 9 15.72 2.84 14.15
N ILE A 10 14.95 1.73 14.02
CA ILE A 10 13.80 1.45 14.88
C ILE A 10 14.22 1.35 16.35
N ARG A 11 15.31 0.66 16.64
CA ARG A 11 15.82 0.51 18.02
C ARG A 11 16.18 1.86 18.63
N GLU A 12 16.87 2.72 17.88
CA GLU A 12 17.20 4.08 18.33
C GLU A 12 15.96 4.89 18.66
N ARG A 13 14.92 4.82 17.78
CA ARG A 13 13.65 5.51 17.99
C ARG A 13 12.87 4.97 19.18
N LEU A 14 12.85 3.66 19.36
CA LEU A 14 12.20 3.05 20.52
C LEU A 14 12.96 3.35 21.83
N ALA A 15 14.29 3.39 21.79
CA ALA A 15 15.08 3.81 22.96
C ALA A 15 14.74 5.23 23.40
N ALA A 16 14.51 6.15 22.46
CA ALA A 16 14.06 7.52 22.76
C ALA A 16 12.68 7.60 23.42
N LEU A 17 11.87 6.53 23.34
CA LEU A 17 10.58 6.41 24.02
C LEU A 17 10.69 5.71 25.39
N ALA A 18 11.90 5.33 25.82
CA ALA A 18 12.09 4.70 27.12
C ALA A 18 11.62 5.61 28.26
N GLY A 19 10.90 5.03 29.23
CA GLY A 19 10.27 5.80 30.32
C GLY A 19 8.85 6.31 30.00
N THR A 20 8.43 6.28 28.73
CA THR A 20 7.02 6.52 28.36
C THR A 20 6.21 5.22 28.44
N ARG A 21 4.90 5.31 28.73
CA ARG A 21 4.03 4.12 28.70
C ARG A 21 3.63 3.82 27.24
N THR A 22 4.61 3.35 26.46
CA THR A 22 4.40 3.05 25.02
C THR A 22 4.26 1.53 24.80
N ARG A 23 3.32 1.16 23.96
CA ARG A 23 3.17 -0.22 23.50
C ARG A 23 3.63 -0.32 22.04
N VAL A 24 4.49 -1.30 21.76
CA VAL A 24 4.95 -1.65 20.42
C VAL A 24 4.12 -2.82 19.92
N ILE A 25 3.35 -2.61 18.87
CA ILE A 25 2.53 -3.63 18.21
C ILE A 25 3.25 -4.05 16.93
N LEU A 26 3.77 -5.27 16.88
CA LEU A 26 4.44 -5.81 15.69
C LEU A 26 3.48 -6.66 14.87
N VAL A 27 3.11 -6.15 13.69
CA VAL A 27 2.23 -6.82 12.73
C VAL A 27 3.04 -7.76 11.85
N CYS A 28 2.70 -9.05 11.88
CA CYS A 28 3.38 -10.11 11.13
C CYS A 28 2.38 -10.91 10.29
N ASN A 29 2.77 -11.26 9.06
CA ASN A 29 1.98 -12.15 8.21
C ASN A 29 2.67 -13.51 8.06
N ARG A 30 2.16 -14.53 8.78
CA ARG A 30 2.73 -15.89 8.75
C ARG A 30 2.63 -16.55 7.37
N LYS A 31 1.68 -16.13 6.54
CA LYS A 31 1.50 -16.64 5.18
C LYS A 31 2.45 -15.98 4.18
N SER A 32 3.18 -14.94 4.58
CA SER A 32 4.15 -14.28 3.71
C SER A 32 5.35 -15.17 3.44
N THR A 33 5.93 -15.03 2.24
CA THR A 33 7.07 -15.83 1.82
C THR A 33 8.34 -15.60 2.62
N GLY A 34 8.45 -14.45 3.25
CA GLY A 34 9.59 -14.04 4.08
C GLY A 34 9.44 -14.39 5.56
N TYR A 35 8.32 -14.98 5.99
CA TYR A 35 7.97 -15.09 7.41
C TYR A 35 9.05 -15.77 8.29
N LYS A 36 9.62 -16.89 7.85
CA LYS A 36 10.68 -17.58 8.62
C LYS A 36 11.89 -16.67 8.91
N ARG A 37 12.22 -15.79 7.95
CA ARG A 37 13.29 -14.80 8.12
C ARG A 37 12.85 -13.67 9.03
N VAL A 38 11.60 -13.21 8.90
CA VAL A 38 11.01 -12.20 9.78
C VAL A 38 11.08 -12.65 11.24
N GLU A 39 10.70 -13.88 11.54
CA GLU A 39 10.76 -14.43 12.91
C GLU A 39 12.16 -14.32 13.51
N LYS A 40 13.18 -14.80 12.77
CA LYS A 40 14.57 -14.83 13.22
C LYS A 40 15.23 -13.46 13.24
N GLU A 41 15.02 -12.67 12.19
CA GLU A 41 15.77 -11.43 11.94
C GLU A 41 15.11 -10.19 12.56
N VAL A 42 13.80 -10.26 12.89
CA VAL A 42 13.04 -9.10 13.40
C VAL A 42 12.32 -9.41 14.70
N VAL A 43 11.42 -10.41 14.72
CA VAL A 43 10.53 -10.63 15.88
C VAL A 43 11.32 -10.88 17.14
N THR A 44 12.22 -11.87 17.12
CA THR A 44 13.02 -12.23 18.28
C THR A 44 13.94 -11.09 18.74
N PRO A 45 14.79 -10.49 17.86
CA PRO A 45 15.69 -9.41 18.29
C PRO A 45 14.97 -8.14 18.74
N LEU A 46 13.82 -7.82 18.14
CA LEU A 46 13.05 -6.64 18.53
C LEU A 46 12.34 -6.85 19.86
N ARG A 47 11.78 -8.05 20.09
CA ARG A 47 11.16 -8.41 21.36
C ARG A 47 12.17 -8.35 22.50
N GLU A 48 13.35 -8.96 22.34
CA GLU A 48 14.43 -8.92 23.33
C GLU A 48 14.85 -7.48 23.63
N PHE A 49 15.02 -6.67 22.62
CA PHE A 49 15.35 -5.26 22.77
C PHE A 49 14.27 -4.50 23.56
N VAL A 50 12.99 -4.64 23.18
CA VAL A 50 11.86 -3.93 23.82
C VAL A 50 11.71 -4.34 25.27
N LEU A 51 11.90 -5.63 25.61
CA LEU A 51 11.80 -6.12 26.98
C LEU A 51 12.89 -5.54 27.92
N GLN A 52 14.00 -5.03 27.37
CA GLN A 52 15.04 -4.33 28.11
C GLN A 52 14.74 -2.84 28.34
N GLN A 53 13.76 -2.28 27.62
CA GLN A 53 13.40 -0.87 27.73
C GLN A 53 12.34 -0.65 28.81
N LYS A 54 12.67 0.24 29.77
CA LYS A 54 11.72 0.58 30.85
C LYS A 54 10.48 1.31 30.29
N GLY A 55 9.30 0.84 30.64
CA GLY A 55 8.03 1.48 30.26
C GLY A 55 7.53 1.15 28.84
N ILE A 56 8.27 0.32 28.07
CA ILE A 56 7.82 -0.14 26.76
C ILE A 56 7.32 -1.58 26.86
N THR A 57 6.17 -1.86 26.26
CA THR A 57 5.61 -3.23 26.18
C THR A 57 5.57 -3.70 24.74
N PHE A 58 5.68 -5.03 24.54
CA PHE A 58 5.66 -5.66 23.23
C PHE A 58 4.42 -6.50 23.03
N LEU A 59 3.68 -6.24 21.96
CA LEU A 59 2.56 -7.04 21.50
C LEU A 59 2.80 -7.51 20.08
N ARG A 60 2.59 -8.79 19.81
CA ARG A 60 2.60 -9.33 18.46
C ARG A 60 1.17 -9.46 17.93
N PHE A 61 0.93 -8.98 16.73
CA PHE A 61 -0.30 -9.14 15.98
C PHE A 61 -0.04 -10.02 14.75
N ASP A 62 -0.63 -11.19 14.69
CA ASP A 62 -0.55 -12.08 13.54
C ASP A 62 -1.74 -11.86 12.60
N VAL A 63 -1.44 -11.71 11.31
CA VAL A 63 -2.44 -11.63 10.23
C VAL A 63 -3.04 -13.03 10.02
N GLU A 64 -4.30 -13.19 10.36
CA GLU A 64 -5.01 -14.49 10.33
C GLU A 64 -6.12 -14.51 9.29
N SER A 65 -6.89 -13.42 9.18
CA SER A 65 -8.02 -13.33 8.26
C SER A 65 -7.57 -13.25 6.81
N PRO A 66 -8.37 -13.74 5.86
CA PRO A 66 -8.03 -13.69 4.45
C PRO A 66 -8.09 -12.28 3.85
N THR A 67 -8.84 -11.36 4.48
CA THR A 67 -9.05 -10.00 3.97
C THR A 67 -8.24 -8.95 4.75
N LEU A 68 -7.83 -7.89 4.05
CA LEU A 68 -7.15 -6.75 4.66
C LEU A 68 -8.08 -6.08 5.67
N GLU A 69 -9.34 -5.88 5.31
CA GLU A 69 -10.33 -5.13 6.09
C GLU A 69 -10.59 -5.77 7.46
N GLU A 70 -10.74 -7.09 7.52
CA GLU A 70 -10.93 -7.81 8.79
C GLU A 70 -9.71 -7.72 9.69
N ASN A 71 -8.50 -7.90 9.13
CA ASN A 71 -7.27 -7.76 9.90
C ASN A 71 -7.07 -6.32 10.38
N ALA A 72 -7.36 -5.32 9.54
CA ALA A 72 -7.28 -3.91 9.91
C ALA A 72 -8.26 -3.58 11.05
N LYS A 73 -9.50 -4.07 11.00
CA LYS A 73 -10.50 -3.90 12.07
C LYS A 73 -10.05 -4.54 13.38
N ARG A 74 -9.50 -5.77 13.32
CA ARG A 74 -8.94 -6.43 14.51
C ARG A 74 -7.77 -5.65 15.09
N LEU A 75 -6.88 -5.15 14.25
CA LEU A 75 -5.74 -4.33 14.66
C LEU A 75 -6.21 -3.00 15.26
N ALA A 76 -7.20 -2.34 14.64
CA ALA A 76 -7.76 -1.08 15.13
C ALA A 76 -8.30 -1.18 16.56
N ASN A 77 -8.93 -2.31 16.92
CA ASN A 77 -9.44 -2.55 18.27
C ASN A 77 -8.32 -2.73 19.33
N LEU A 78 -7.09 -2.95 18.89
CA LEU A 78 -5.94 -3.12 19.78
C LEU A 78 -5.14 -1.82 19.96
N ILE A 79 -5.19 -0.90 18.97
CA ILE A 79 -4.38 0.31 18.98
C ILE A 79 -4.90 1.30 20.01
N GLY A 80 -3.99 1.82 20.84
CA GLY A 80 -4.20 2.92 21.77
C GLY A 80 -3.43 4.18 21.35
N ASP A 81 -3.72 5.30 22.03
CA ASP A 81 -2.97 6.53 21.80
C ASP A 81 -1.52 6.39 22.27
N GLY A 82 -0.58 6.85 21.46
CA GLY A 82 0.86 6.76 21.71
C GLY A 82 1.49 5.40 21.36
N ASP A 83 0.72 4.41 20.88
CA ASP A 83 1.26 3.13 20.43
C ASP A 83 2.17 3.30 19.20
N VAL A 84 3.11 2.35 19.06
CA VAL A 84 3.96 2.22 17.88
C VAL A 84 3.54 0.97 17.12
N VAL A 85 3.05 1.12 15.91
CA VAL A 85 2.68 0.02 15.01
C VAL A 85 3.83 -0.22 14.04
N LEU A 86 4.53 -1.33 14.22
CA LEU A 86 5.59 -1.79 13.32
C LEU A 86 5.05 -2.92 12.45
N VAL A 87 5.33 -2.86 11.15
CA VAL A 87 4.92 -3.90 10.21
C VAL A 87 6.16 -4.61 9.68
N ALA A 88 6.26 -5.92 9.86
CA ALA A 88 7.29 -6.74 9.24
C ALA A 88 6.71 -7.49 8.04
N GLY A 89 6.79 -6.89 6.86
CA GLY A 89 6.15 -7.45 5.67
C GLY A 89 6.38 -6.67 4.39
N GLY A 90 5.50 -6.86 3.40
CA GLY A 90 5.39 -6.06 2.18
C GLY A 90 4.20 -5.12 2.23
N ASP A 91 3.89 -4.50 1.07
CA ASP A 91 2.87 -3.45 0.97
C ASP A 91 1.48 -3.91 1.43
N GLY A 92 1.03 -5.13 1.09
CA GLY A 92 -0.26 -5.65 1.58
C GLY A 92 -0.33 -5.74 3.11
N THR A 93 0.77 -6.17 3.79
CA THR A 93 0.80 -6.17 5.25
C THR A 93 0.92 -4.76 5.82
N ALA A 94 1.64 -3.86 5.13
CA ALA A 94 1.71 -2.44 5.49
C ALA A 94 0.34 -1.77 5.37
N GLY A 95 -0.45 -2.11 4.34
CA GLY A 95 -1.83 -1.67 4.19
C GLY A 95 -2.71 -2.04 5.38
N ILE A 96 -2.53 -3.23 5.99
CA ILE A 96 -3.22 -3.59 7.23
C ILE A 96 -2.84 -2.62 8.37
N GLY A 97 -1.55 -2.29 8.51
CA GLY A 97 -1.08 -1.34 9.51
C GLY A 97 -1.68 0.06 9.33
N VAL A 98 -1.63 0.58 8.10
CA VAL A 98 -2.21 1.89 7.75
C VAL A 98 -3.70 1.93 8.06
N ASN A 99 -4.47 0.95 7.56
CA ASN A 99 -5.92 0.90 7.79
C ASN A 99 -6.27 0.66 9.27
N GLY A 100 -5.49 -0.15 9.99
CA GLY A 100 -5.65 -0.36 11.42
C GLY A 100 -5.53 0.94 12.21
N ILE A 101 -4.49 1.74 11.96
CA ILE A 101 -4.28 3.04 12.62
C ILE A 101 -5.40 4.01 12.25
N MET A 102 -5.71 4.16 10.96
CA MET A 102 -6.72 5.11 10.50
C MET A 102 -8.11 4.78 11.04
N CYS A 103 -8.49 3.50 11.05
CA CYS A 103 -9.78 3.04 11.58
C CYS A 103 -9.86 3.10 13.11
N SER A 104 -8.74 2.98 13.84
CA SER A 104 -8.74 3.11 15.30
C SER A 104 -9.10 4.52 15.77
N GLY A 105 -8.83 5.52 14.93
CA GLY A 105 -8.98 6.93 15.30
C GLY A 105 -7.97 7.42 16.34
N LYS A 106 -6.95 6.61 16.67
CA LYS A 106 -5.94 6.87 17.69
C LYS A 106 -4.67 7.47 17.10
N ALA A 107 -3.98 8.27 17.87
CA ALA A 107 -2.67 8.81 17.52
C ALA A 107 -1.61 7.73 17.76
N ALA A 108 -1.20 7.06 16.69
CA ALA A 108 -0.16 6.02 16.74
C ALA A 108 0.95 6.32 15.73
N LYS A 109 2.18 5.88 16.06
CA LYS A 109 3.33 5.98 15.17
C LYS A 109 3.43 4.73 14.29
N PHE A 110 3.96 4.88 13.09
CA PHE A 110 3.99 3.82 12.09
C PHE A 110 5.35 3.65 11.45
N TYR A 111 5.78 2.41 11.24
CA TYR A 111 6.94 2.09 10.41
C TYR A 111 6.84 0.70 9.78
N VAL A 112 7.53 0.50 8.64
CA VAL A 112 7.55 -0.77 7.92
C VAL A 112 8.98 -1.29 7.81
N ILE A 113 9.18 -2.54 8.24
CA ILE A 113 10.40 -3.31 8.04
C ILE A 113 10.23 -4.16 6.78
N PRO A 114 10.98 -3.93 5.69
CA PRO A 114 10.71 -4.50 4.39
C PRO A 114 11.08 -5.98 4.29
N TYR A 115 10.09 -6.84 4.24
CA TYR A 115 10.25 -8.29 3.98
C TYR A 115 9.37 -8.80 2.82
N GLY A 116 8.71 -7.90 2.10
CA GLY A 116 7.92 -8.18 0.91
C GLY A 116 8.74 -8.14 -0.40
N ASN A 117 8.10 -8.58 -1.48
CA ASN A 117 8.65 -8.47 -2.84
C ASN A 117 8.49 -7.05 -3.39
N PHE A 118 7.37 -6.40 -3.05
CA PHE A 118 7.09 -4.99 -3.36
C PHE A 118 7.11 -4.22 -2.05
N ASN A 119 7.72 -3.05 -2.04
CA ASN A 119 7.89 -2.23 -0.84
C ASN A 119 7.80 -0.75 -1.24
N ASP A 120 6.71 -0.38 -1.93
CA ASP A 120 6.49 1.00 -2.35
C ASP A 120 6.29 1.91 -1.12
N ILE A 121 5.48 1.46 -0.14
CA ILE A 121 5.22 2.21 1.09
C ILE A 121 6.50 2.52 1.87
N ILE A 122 7.46 1.58 1.96
CA ILE A 122 8.69 1.84 2.73
C ILE A 122 9.50 3.00 2.15
N GLN A 123 9.44 3.21 0.83
CA GLN A 123 10.14 4.32 0.20
C GLN A 123 9.53 5.67 0.61
N GLU A 124 8.22 5.68 0.89
CA GLU A 124 7.52 6.86 1.41
C GLU A 124 7.90 7.16 2.86
N LEU A 125 8.18 6.14 3.66
CA LEU A 125 8.48 6.28 5.08
C LEU A 125 9.93 6.70 5.35
N ARG A 126 10.88 6.21 4.54
CA ARG A 126 12.30 6.49 4.72
C ARG A 126 12.61 7.98 4.58
N GLY A 127 13.33 8.53 5.56
CA GLY A 127 13.68 9.96 5.61
C GLY A 127 12.53 10.88 6.04
N ASN A 128 11.39 10.32 6.44
CA ASN A 128 10.22 11.08 6.91
C ASN A 128 9.90 10.85 8.39
N SER A 129 10.84 10.33 9.16
CA SER A 129 10.67 10.13 10.60
C SER A 129 10.27 11.42 11.31
N GLY A 130 9.28 11.35 12.18
CA GLY A 130 8.69 12.48 12.89
C GLY A 130 7.71 13.32 12.05
N LYS A 131 7.53 13.01 10.76
CA LYS A 131 6.56 13.71 9.90
C LYS A 131 5.19 13.07 9.96
N GLN A 132 4.17 13.88 9.70
CA GLN A 132 2.80 13.45 9.49
C GLN A 132 2.57 13.12 8.01
N VAL A 133 2.00 11.96 7.75
CA VAL A 133 1.62 11.53 6.40
C VAL A 133 0.11 11.35 6.31
N TYR A 134 -0.46 11.77 5.18
CA TYR A 134 -1.90 11.80 4.96
C TYR A 134 -2.29 10.77 3.89
N PRO A 135 -2.95 9.66 4.26
CA PRO A 135 -3.44 8.68 3.30
C PRO A 135 -4.55 9.24 2.39
N ILE A 136 -4.84 8.52 1.32
CA ILE A 136 -6.08 8.68 0.56
C ILE A 136 -7.12 7.72 1.14
N GLU A 137 -8.34 8.19 1.34
CA GLU A 137 -9.50 7.38 1.66
C GLU A 137 -10.30 7.10 0.38
N ALA A 138 -10.65 5.86 0.15
CA ALA A 138 -11.60 5.47 -0.87
C ALA A 138 -12.96 5.14 -0.24
N LEU A 139 -14.02 5.69 -0.81
CA LEU A 139 -15.41 5.35 -0.49
C LEU A 139 -16.02 4.63 -1.68
N ILE A 140 -16.80 3.60 -1.43
CA ILE A 140 -17.58 2.86 -2.43
C ILE A 140 -19.05 3.01 -2.07
N ASP A 141 -19.85 3.57 -2.99
CA ASP A 141 -21.26 3.86 -2.78
C ASP A 141 -21.51 4.61 -1.45
N GLY A 142 -20.68 5.63 -1.18
CA GLY A 142 -20.71 6.46 0.02
C GLY A 142 -20.19 5.80 1.29
N LYS A 143 -19.79 4.53 1.28
CA LYS A 143 -19.27 3.82 2.46
C LYS A 143 -17.75 3.72 2.42
N HIS A 144 -17.12 3.89 3.60
CA HIS A 144 -15.68 3.67 3.72
C HIS A 144 -15.29 2.29 3.19
N PHE A 145 -14.32 2.28 2.29
CA PHE A 145 -13.75 1.06 1.73
C PHE A 145 -12.35 0.81 2.30
N ARG A 146 -11.42 1.75 2.09
CA ARG A 146 -10.01 1.56 2.46
C ARG A 146 -9.22 2.86 2.46
N TYR A 147 -8.14 2.88 3.25
CA TYR A 147 -7.08 3.89 3.17
C TYR A 147 -5.89 3.35 2.38
N ALA A 148 -5.24 4.20 1.58
CA ALA A 148 -3.97 3.91 0.93
C ALA A 148 -2.96 5.04 1.13
N LEU A 149 -1.72 4.68 1.48
CA LEU A 149 -0.64 5.64 1.64
C LEU A 149 0.05 5.94 0.31
N ALA A 150 0.25 4.94 -0.54
CA ALA A 150 0.96 5.09 -1.79
C ALA A 150 0.02 5.39 -2.98
N TYR A 151 -0.96 4.55 -3.27
CA TYR A 151 -1.85 4.75 -4.43
C TYR A 151 -3.09 3.84 -4.42
N PHE A 152 -4.07 4.24 -5.27
CA PHE A 152 -5.14 3.38 -5.79
C PHE A 152 -5.02 3.25 -7.29
N THR A 153 -5.35 2.09 -7.83
CA THR A 153 -5.64 1.89 -9.24
C THR A 153 -7.01 1.27 -9.41
N VAL A 154 -7.73 1.69 -10.46
CA VAL A 154 -9.03 1.10 -10.84
C VAL A 154 -8.95 0.70 -12.29
N GLY A 155 -9.39 -0.51 -12.64
CA GLY A 155 -9.42 -0.99 -14.01
C GLY A 155 -8.39 -2.06 -14.33
N MET A 156 -7.76 -1.95 -15.48
CA MET A 156 -6.85 -2.95 -16.05
C MET A 156 -5.62 -3.21 -15.18
N MET A 157 -4.98 -2.16 -14.67
CA MET A 157 -3.82 -2.30 -13.78
C MET A 157 -4.19 -3.02 -12.48
N ALA A 158 -5.37 -2.71 -11.92
CA ALA A 158 -5.86 -3.40 -10.73
C ALA A 158 -6.13 -4.89 -11.03
N GLU A 159 -6.77 -5.22 -12.15
CA GLU A 159 -6.99 -6.62 -12.52
C GLU A 159 -5.67 -7.36 -12.78
N SER A 160 -4.65 -6.70 -13.32
CA SER A 160 -3.35 -7.32 -13.61
C SER A 160 -2.66 -7.87 -12.36
N THR A 161 -2.96 -7.36 -11.17
CA THR A 161 -2.39 -7.86 -9.92
C THR A 161 -2.77 -9.32 -9.63
N LYS A 162 -3.92 -9.80 -10.16
CA LYS A 162 -4.31 -11.22 -10.08
C LYS A 162 -3.24 -12.17 -10.59
N ILE A 163 -2.47 -11.75 -11.62
CA ILE A 163 -1.41 -12.58 -12.19
C ILE A 163 -0.35 -12.90 -11.14
N PHE A 164 -0.04 -11.90 -10.30
CA PHE A 164 0.96 -12.05 -9.26
C PHE A 164 0.45 -12.84 -8.05
N ASP A 165 -0.85 -13.15 -7.98
CA ASP A 165 -1.45 -14.05 -6.99
C ASP A 165 -1.36 -15.52 -7.41
N ASP A 166 -1.12 -15.82 -8.69
CA ASP A 166 -0.87 -17.18 -9.17
C ASP A 166 0.40 -17.75 -8.53
N GLU A 167 0.25 -18.90 -7.85
CA GLU A 167 1.33 -19.50 -7.09
C GLU A 167 2.53 -19.94 -7.97
N LYS A 168 2.27 -20.35 -9.23
CA LYS A 168 3.32 -20.71 -10.18
C LYS A 168 4.16 -19.50 -10.58
N ILE A 169 3.49 -18.35 -10.79
CA ILE A 169 4.14 -17.08 -11.11
C ILE A 169 4.92 -16.57 -9.90
N ARG A 170 4.33 -16.61 -8.71
CA ARG A 170 5.02 -16.28 -7.45
C ARG A 170 6.29 -17.13 -7.23
N ARG A 171 6.22 -18.43 -7.49
CA ARG A 171 7.41 -19.32 -7.39
C ARG A 171 8.50 -18.95 -8.40
N LYS A 172 8.14 -18.62 -9.64
CA LYS A 172 9.09 -18.16 -10.67
C LYS A 172 9.73 -16.83 -10.30
N LEU A 173 8.94 -15.86 -9.83
CA LEU A 173 9.43 -14.57 -9.35
C LEU A 173 10.43 -14.72 -8.20
N ARG A 174 10.18 -15.64 -7.26
CA ARG A 174 11.10 -15.91 -6.13
C ARG A 174 12.46 -16.45 -6.57
N LYS A 175 12.48 -17.26 -7.64
CA LYS A 175 13.71 -17.92 -8.16
C LYS A 175 14.47 -17.06 -9.16
N SER A 176 13.83 -16.03 -9.74
CA SER A 176 14.43 -15.21 -10.77
C SER A 176 15.32 -14.12 -10.20
N LYS A 177 16.56 -14.05 -10.65
CA LYS A 177 17.45 -12.89 -10.38
C LYS A 177 16.98 -11.61 -11.09
N PHE A 178 16.14 -11.74 -12.12
CA PHE A 178 15.61 -10.66 -12.97
C PHE A 178 14.10 -10.46 -12.77
N ASN A 179 13.65 -10.34 -11.53
CA ASN A 179 12.24 -10.23 -11.19
C ASN A 179 11.51 -9.13 -11.96
N LEU A 180 12.16 -8.00 -12.23
CA LEU A 180 11.59 -6.87 -12.94
C LEU A 180 11.27 -7.19 -14.40
N ILE A 181 12.24 -7.80 -15.12
CA ILE A 181 12.08 -8.18 -16.52
C ILE A 181 10.99 -9.24 -16.67
N PHE A 182 10.98 -10.22 -15.76
CA PHE A 182 9.94 -11.25 -15.76
C PHE A 182 8.56 -10.68 -15.48
N SER A 183 8.44 -9.74 -14.52
CA SER A 183 7.19 -9.06 -14.21
C SER A 183 6.70 -8.22 -15.39
N LEU A 184 7.60 -7.47 -16.04
CA LEU A 184 7.28 -6.68 -17.22
C LEU A 184 6.80 -7.55 -18.39
N LYS A 185 7.51 -8.66 -18.69
CA LYS A 185 7.10 -9.62 -19.71
C LYS A 185 5.71 -10.19 -19.41
N THR A 186 5.45 -10.58 -18.17
CA THR A 186 4.17 -11.16 -17.75
C THR A 186 3.04 -10.13 -17.89
N LEU A 187 3.27 -8.88 -17.49
CA LEU A 187 2.32 -7.79 -17.66
C LEU A 187 2.03 -7.48 -19.13
N LEU A 188 3.06 -7.46 -19.98
CA LEU A 188 2.90 -7.27 -21.43
C LEU A 188 2.06 -8.38 -22.04
N MET A 189 2.36 -9.65 -21.75
CA MET A 189 1.57 -10.77 -22.26
C MET A 189 0.11 -10.68 -21.81
N TRP A 190 -0.12 -10.38 -20.54
CA TRP A 190 -1.46 -10.21 -19.99
C TRP A 190 -2.19 -9.05 -20.66
N PHE A 191 -1.54 -7.92 -20.88
CA PHE A 191 -2.07 -6.78 -21.59
C PHE A 191 -2.56 -7.15 -22.99
N PHE A 192 -1.76 -7.89 -23.77
CA PHE A 192 -2.15 -8.30 -25.12
C PHE A 192 -3.43 -9.12 -25.15
N VAL A 193 -3.65 -9.96 -24.13
CA VAL A 193 -4.85 -10.77 -24.02
C VAL A 193 -6.07 -9.92 -23.62
N ASN A 194 -5.88 -8.92 -22.75
CA ASN A 194 -6.98 -8.21 -22.08
C ASN A 194 -7.23 -6.78 -22.62
N ARG A 195 -6.39 -6.24 -23.51
CA ARG A 195 -6.44 -4.86 -24.00
C ARG A 195 -7.77 -4.41 -24.65
N LYS A 196 -8.60 -5.36 -25.07
CA LYS A 196 -9.90 -5.06 -25.71
C LYS A 196 -11.05 -5.00 -24.73
N LYS A 197 -10.83 -5.27 -23.44
CA LYS A 197 -11.89 -5.17 -22.44
C LYS A 197 -12.17 -3.70 -22.13
N ASP A 198 -13.44 -3.36 -22.04
CA ASP A 198 -13.90 -2.11 -21.48
C ASP A 198 -13.87 -2.24 -19.96
N TYR A 199 -13.00 -1.48 -19.30
CA TYR A 199 -12.83 -1.58 -17.85
C TYR A 199 -13.68 -0.58 -17.09
N ILE A 200 -13.78 0.64 -17.62
CA ILE A 200 -14.43 1.75 -16.92
C ILE A 200 -15.14 2.61 -17.97
N THR A 201 -16.41 2.90 -17.74
CA THR A 201 -17.17 3.87 -18.57
C THR A 201 -17.64 5.02 -17.68
N ILE A 202 -17.27 6.25 -18.04
CA ILE A 202 -17.65 7.49 -17.35
C ILE A 202 -18.16 8.46 -18.40
N ASP A 203 -19.39 8.97 -18.24
CA ASP A 203 -20.01 9.91 -19.17
C ASP A 203 -19.93 9.42 -20.63
N GLY A 204 -20.24 8.13 -20.85
CA GLY A 204 -20.17 7.47 -22.15
C GLY A 204 -18.75 7.26 -22.70
N GLN A 205 -17.71 7.69 -22.01
CA GLN A 205 -16.32 7.51 -22.42
C GLN A 205 -15.67 6.30 -21.73
N LYS A 206 -14.91 5.54 -22.52
CA LYS A 206 -14.27 4.31 -22.05
C LYS A 206 -12.82 4.56 -21.64
N TYR A 207 -12.46 4.10 -20.45
CA TYR A 207 -11.11 4.17 -19.90
C TYR A 207 -10.61 2.77 -19.56
N SER A 208 -9.31 2.57 -19.67
CA SER A 208 -8.66 1.35 -19.22
C SER A 208 -8.32 1.39 -17.73
N ASP A 209 -7.93 2.57 -17.27
CA ASP A 209 -7.43 2.76 -15.90
C ASP A 209 -7.74 4.14 -15.34
N ILE A 210 -7.93 4.16 -14.02
CA ILE A 210 -7.87 5.35 -13.19
C ILE A 210 -6.75 5.13 -12.18
N LEU A 211 -5.84 6.11 -12.07
CA LEU A 211 -4.80 6.11 -11.05
C LEU A 211 -4.99 7.29 -10.10
N VAL A 212 -4.91 7.00 -8.83
CA VAL A 212 -4.95 7.99 -7.73
C VAL A 212 -3.66 7.81 -6.93
N VAL A 213 -2.71 8.72 -7.11
CA VAL A 213 -1.35 8.55 -6.62
C VAL A 213 -1.06 9.53 -5.50
N ASN A 214 -0.60 9.00 -4.40
CA ASN A 214 -0.23 9.75 -3.20
C ASN A 214 1.29 9.70 -2.94
N GLY A 215 1.92 8.60 -3.29
CA GLY A 215 3.31 8.30 -3.03
C GLY A 215 4.27 8.61 -4.19
N LYS A 216 5.56 8.46 -3.90
CA LYS A 216 6.66 8.69 -4.86
C LYS A 216 6.66 7.71 -6.02
N ASN A 217 6.18 6.49 -5.75
CA ASN A 217 6.24 5.40 -6.71
C ASN A 217 4.91 4.65 -6.80
N VAL A 218 4.63 4.14 -7.98
CA VAL A 218 3.55 3.20 -8.25
C VAL A 218 4.17 1.95 -8.86
N ALA A 219 3.95 0.80 -8.20
CA ALA A 219 4.47 -0.50 -8.63
C ALA A 219 5.99 -0.49 -8.91
N ARG A 220 6.79 0.31 -8.20
CA ARG A 220 8.25 0.51 -8.33
C ARG A 220 8.73 1.10 -9.65
N LEU A 221 7.89 1.22 -10.64
CA LEU A 221 8.28 1.58 -12.00
C LEU A 221 7.92 3.00 -12.36
N MET A 222 6.77 3.46 -11.91
CA MET A 222 6.23 4.75 -12.30
C MET A 222 6.48 5.78 -11.19
N LYS A 223 6.92 6.96 -11.58
CA LYS A 223 7.17 8.06 -10.64
C LYS A 223 5.87 8.78 -10.34
N GLY A 224 5.51 8.84 -9.07
CA GLY A 224 4.43 9.68 -8.55
C GLY A 224 4.95 11.01 -8.02
N GLY A 225 4.71 11.31 -6.73
CA GLY A 225 5.17 12.53 -6.06
C GLY A 225 4.96 12.45 -4.55
N ASP A 226 5.48 13.43 -3.83
CA ASP A 226 5.41 13.50 -2.36
C ASP A 226 4.04 14.00 -1.86
N TYR A 227 2.95 13.54 -2.48
CA TYR A 227 1.59 14.01 -2.16
C TYR A 227 1.13 13.58 -0.76
N TYR A 228 1.68 12.48 -0.22
CA TYR A 228 1.36 12.00 1.12
C TYR A 228 1.73 12.98 2.25
N LEU A 229 2.62 13.94 2.00
CA LEU A 229 2.97 15.02 2.94
C LEU A 229 2.04 16.24 2.86
N GLY A 230 1.16 16.29 1.88
CA GLY A 230 0.32 17.45 1.59
C GLY A 230 -1.18 17.13 1.52
N GLU A 231 -1.94 18.12 1.10
CA GLU A 231 -3.41 18.06 1.05
C GLU A 231 -3.98 17.53 -0.27
N ASN A 232 -3.13 17.23 -1.25
CA ASN A 232 -3.55 16.79 -2.57
C ASN A 232 -3.06 15.38 -2.86
N PHE A 233 -3.65 14.74 -3.85
CA PHE A 233 -3.16 13.57 -4.54
C PHE A 233 -3.14 13.82 -6.04
N LEU A 234 -2.41 13.01 -6.81
CA LEU A 234 -2.44 13.04 -8.26
C LEU A 234 -3.54 12.12 -8.77
N TYR A 235 -4.38 12.63 -9.67
CA TYR A 235 -5.45 11.89 -10.30
C TYR A 235 -5.28 11.87 -11.81
N THR A 236 -5.46 10.70 -12.44
CA THR A 236 -5.44 10.56 -13.89
C THR A 236 -6.33 9.44 -14.39
N GLU A 237 -6.96 9.65 -15.54
CA GLU A 237 -7.74 8.68 -16.31
C GLU A 237 -6.95 8.32 -17.57
N GLN A 238 -6.80 7.03 -17.85
CA GLN A 238 -5.96 6.54 -18.94
C GLN A 238 -6.75 5.71 -19.94
N ARG A 239 -6.47 5.89 -21.23
CA ARG A 239 -7.01 5.11 -22.35
C ARG A 239 -5.89 4.28 -22.99
N LEU A 240 -5.51 3.21 -22.32
CA LEU A 240 -4.41 2.34 -22.75
C LEU A 240 -4.92 1.20 -23.66
N ASN A 241 -5.69 1.56 -24.69
CA ASN A 241 -6.39 0.61 -25.57
C ASN A 241 -5.48 -0.04 -26.65
N ASN A 242 -4.26 0.43 -26.79
CA ASN A 242 -3.29 -0.14 -27.70
C ASN A 242 -1.88 -0.16 -27.07
N LEU A 243 -1.01 -1.01 -27.63
CA LEU A 243 0.34 -1.20 -27.11
C LEU A 243 1.18 0.09 -27.11
N PHE A 244 1.03 0.91 -28.13
CA PHE A 244 1.78 2.15 -28.27
C PHE A 244 1.41 3.13 -27.14
N ALA A 245 0.12 3.35 -26.91
CA ALA A 245 -0.37 4.18 -25.81
C ALA A 245 0.12 3.69 -24.45
N MET A 246 0.08 2.37 -24.24
CA MET A 246 0.57 1.78 -22.98
C MET A 246 2.08 1.97 -22.81
N VAL A 247 2.89 1.68 -23.84
CA VAL A 247 4.34 1.83 -23.77
C VAL A 247 4.71 3.30 -23.58
N PHE A 248 4.07 4.20 -24.32
CA PHE A 248 4.28 5.64 -24.18
C PHE A 248 3.96 6.12 -22.77
N PHE A 249 2.79 5.75 -22.23
CA PHE A 249 2.42 6.09 -20.86
C PHE A 249 3.43 5.54 -19.83
N MET A 250 3.85 4.29 -19.98
CA MET A 250 4.83 3.69 -19.07
C MET A 250 6.18 4.42 -19.14
N LEU A 251 6.68 4.73 -20.33
CA LEU A 251 7.92 5.49 -20.48
C LEU A 251 7.80 6.89 -19.89
N GLN A 252 6.71 7.61 -20.17
CA GLN A 252 6.44 8.90 -19.58
C GLN A 252 6.40 8.81 -18.05
N ALA A 253 5.64 7.85 -17.49
CA ALA A 253 5.52 7.67 -16.06
C ALA A 253 6.85 7.28 -15.38
N MET A 254 7.71 6.52 -16.06
CA MET A 254 9.04 6.12 -15.55
C MET A 254 10.04 7.28 -15.56
N PHE A 255 10.06 8.09 -16.61
CA PHE A 255 11.09 9.13 -16.79
C PHE A 255 10.64 10.49 -16.30
N SER A 256 9.43 10.93 -16.69
CA SER A 256 8.91 12.28 -16.42
C SER A 256 7.88 12.32 -15.29
N GLY A 257 7.39 11.16 -14.85
CA GLY A 257 6.33 11.02 -13.85
C GLY A 257 4.95 10.81 -14.48
N ILE A 258 4.02 10.34 -13.65
CA ILE A 258 2.63 10.08 -14.05
C ILE A 258 1.95 11.42 -14.39
N PRO A 259 1.40 11.58 -15.59
CA PRO A 259 0.64 12.77 -15.94
C PRO A 259 -0.69 12.79 -15.19
N GLY A 260 -1.14 13.96 -14.72
CA GLY A 260 -2.42 14.04 -14.02
C GLY A 260 -2.70 15.40 -13.40
N LYS A 261 -3.84 15.47 -12.72
CA LYS A 261 -4.31 16.68 -12.01
C LYS A 261 -4.14 16.49 -10.50
N LYS A 262 -3.71 17.54 -9.79
CA LYS A 262 -3.64 17.56 -8.33
C LYS A 262 -5.03 17.88 -7.78
N LEU A 263 -5.58 16.98 -6.97
CA LEU A 263 -6.93 17.12 -6.40
C LEU A 263 -6.90 16.80 -4.90
N LYS A 264 -7.86 17.36 -4.15
CA LYS A 264 -8.13 17.00 -2.74
C LYS A 264 -9.20 15.92 -2.63
N ASN A 265 -10.11 15.90 -3.59
CA ASN A 265 -11.19 14.93 -3.70
C ASN A 265 -11.54 14.68 -5.16
N LYS A 266 -12.06 13.53 -5.45
CA LYS A 266 -12.63 13.15 -6.76
C LYS A 266 -13.70 12.12 -6.54
N THR A 267 -14.92 12.41 -6.99
CA THR A 267 -16.01 11.46 -7.07
C THR A 267 -16.24 11.09 -8.53
N ILE A 268 -16.48 9.82 -8.77
CA ILE A 268 -16.78 9.22 -10.07
C ILE A 268 -18.13 8.55 -9.92
N HIS A 269 -19.11 9.05 -10.65
CA HIS A 269 -20.44 8.43 -10.76
C HIS A 269 -20.49 7.61 -12.05
N PHE A 270 -21.01 6.39 -11.95
CA PHE A 270 -21.29 5.55 -13.10
C PHE A 270 -22.79 5.66 -13.40
N GLU A 271 -23.14 5.82 -14.68
CA GLU A 271 -24.55 5.91 -15.13
C GLU A 271 -25.35 4.69 -14.69
N GLU A 272 -24.71 3.52 -14.75
CA GLU A 272 -25.24 2.26 -14.25
C GLU A 272 -24.24 1.59 -13.32
N LYS A 273 -24.71 0.64 -12.49
CA LYS A 273 -23.80 -0.17 -11.68
C LYS A 273 -22.81 -0.90 -12.57
N GLN A 274 -21.53 -0.64 -12.35
CA GLN A 274 -20.46 -1.18 -13.14
C GLN A 274 -19.56 -2.10 -12.31
N ARG A 275 -19.16 -3.23 -12.92
CA ARG A 275 -18.13 -4.10 -12.35
C ARG A 275 -16.77 -3.48 -12.57
N ILE A 276 -16.05 -3.26 -11.49
CA ILE A 276 -14.71 -2.68 -11.52
C ILE A 276 -13.71 -3.55 -10.74
N PHE A 277 -12.45 -3.41 -11.10
CA PHE A 277 -11.33 -3.89 -10.29
C PHE A 277 -10.68 -2.70 -9.64
N ILE A 278 -10.55 -2.72 -8.31
CA ILE A 278 -9.84 -1.69 -7.54
C ILE A 278 -8.69 -2.34 -6.76
N GLN A 279 -7.56 -1.68 -6.74
CA GLN A 279 -6.37 -2.16 -6.03
C GLN A 279 -5.74 -1.02 -5.25
N SER A 280 -5.27 -1.31 -4.05
CA SER A 280 -4.38 -0.46 -3.27
C SER A 280 -3.26 -1.32 -2.68
N GLU A 281 -2.02 -0.86 -2.80
CA GLU A 281 -0.89 -1.42 -2.06
C GLU A 281 -0.73 -2.95 -2.25
N GLY A 282 -0.98 -3.45 -3.46
CA GLY A 282 -0.85 -4.85 -3.82
C GLY A 282 -2.08 -5.73 -3.54
N GLU A 283 -3.11 -5.19 -2.90
CA GLU A 283 -4.36 -5.91 -2.59
C GLU A 283 -5.49 -5.43 -3.51
N TYR A 284 -6.06 -6.33 -4.30
CA TYR A 284 -7.16 -6.00 -5.21
C TYR A 284 -8.51 -6.52 -4.73
N LYS A 285 -9.57 -5.87 -5.22
CA LYS A 285 -10.97 -6.31 -5.07
C LYS A 285 -11.70 -6.16 -6.41
N ASP A 286 -12.67 -7.02 -6.59
CA ASP A 286 -13.61 -7.06 -7.70
C ASP A 286 -14.99 -6.68 -7.14
N LEU A 287 -15.52 -5.55 -7.57
CA LEU A 287 -16.69 -4.93 -6.98
C LEU A 287 -17.71 -4.52 -8.06
N VAL A 288 -18.99 -4.49 -7.72
CA VAL A 288 -20.04 -3.88 -8.53
C VAL A 288 -20.50 -2.61 -7.80
N VAL A 289 -20.27 -1.46 -8.42
CA VAL A 289 -20.41 -0.15 -7.77
C VAL A 289 -21.14 0.84 -8.68
N GLN A 290 -21.76 1.85 -8.08
CA GLN A 290 -22.35 2.99 -8.79
C GLN A 290 -21.54 4.26 -8.57
N GLU A 291 -20.77 4.33 -7.48
CA GLU A 291 -19.96 5.48 -7.17
C GLU A 291 -18.63 5.08 -6.52
N ILE A 292 -17.58 5.79 -6.88
CA ILE A 292 -16.31 5.75 -6.16
C ILE A 292 -15.88 7.18 -5.82
N SER A 293 -15.56 7.42 -4.55
CA SER A 293 -14.98 8.68 -4.12
C SER A 293 -13.58 8.46 -3.56
N PHE A 294 -12.64 9.31 -3.96
CA PHE A 294 -11.29 9.40 -3.39
C PHE A 294 -11.16 10.73 -2.66
N LEU A 295 -10.78 10.69 -1.40
CA LEU A 295 -10.65 11.84 -0.54
C LEU A 295 -9.26 11.86 0.09
N LYS A 296 -8.62 13.04 0.12
CA LYS A 296 -7.43 13.19 0.93
C LYS A 296 -7.83 13.19 2.41
N SER A 297 -7.30 12.25 3.18
CA SER A 297 -7.65 12.15 4.60
C SER A 297 -7.24 13.41 5.36
N LYS A 298 -8.12 13.87 6.25
CA LYS A 298 -7.82 14.92 7.23
C LYS A 298 -7.03 14.39 8.43
N LYS A 299 -7.09 13.09 8.66
CA LYS A 299 -6.31 12.39 9.69
C LYS A 299 -4.97 11.98 9.11
N SER A 300 -3.95 12.05 9.93
CA SER A 300 -2.58 11.69 9.54
C SER A 300 -2.04 10.53 10.38
N ILE A 301 -0.94 9.97 9.91
CA ILE A 301 -0.15 8.97 10.62
C ILE A 301 1.24 9.57 10.86
N GLU A 302 1.74 9.52 12.08
CA GLU A 302 3.12 9.92 12.39
C GLU A 302 4.09 8.79 12.05
N ILE A 303 5.18 9.12 11.35
CA ILE A 303 6.24 8.16 11.04
C ILE A 303 7.23 8.11 12.21
N LEU A 304 7.51 6.87 12.68
CA LEU A 304 8.43 6.61 13.78
C LEU A 304 9.85 7.09 13.50
#